data_33a066d49598453f06ca897da76447b7
#
_entry.id   33a066d49598453f06ca897da76447b7
#
_cell.length_a   1.000
_cell.length_b   1.000
_cell.length_c   1.000
_cell.angle_alpha   90.00
_cell.angle_beta   90.00
_cell.angle_gamma   90.00
#
_symmetry.space_group_name_H-M   'P 1'
#
loop_
_entity.id
_entity.type
_entity.pdbx_description
1 polymer ?
#
loop_
_entity_poly.entity_id
_entity_poly.type
_entity_poly.pdbx_seq_one_letter_code
_entity_poly.pdbx_strand_id
1 'polypeptide(L)'
;STLLGRIALAKLDPLPERQVIARIKSATGIGMSVLTQQLAELRRRVNATGDPHAPIPKPAWFRRLRLDLAGAPERNEANVIVALTSDPAFAGVLAFDEFGQEIVVRQPLPWDSVATSLPRPWEDADDIRTAEWLQLRGINVAPVVVSRAVGAVARELRIHPVRDWLDTLTWDGTPRIETWTSAYLGAEPTAFN
;
A
#
# COMPACT_ATOMS: atom_id res chain seq x y z
N SER A 1 6.68 9.80 -29.96
CA SER A 1 5.80 8.79 -29.32
C SER A 1 6.65 7.71 -28.70
N THR A 2 6.56 7.48 -27.40
CA THR A 2 7.27 6.39 -26.72
C THR A 2 6.69 5.05 -27.16
N LEU A 3 7.52 4.01 -27.19
CA LEU A 3 7.13 2.65 -27.60
C LEU A 3 5.97 2.11 -26.73
N LEU A 4 5.98 2.42 -25.45
CA LEU A 4 4.89 2.09 -24.50
C LEU A 4 3.56 2.77 -24.86
N GLY A 5 3.60 4.03 -25.33
CA GLY A 5 2.40 4.74 -25.80
C GLY A 5 1.75 4.05 -27.00
N ARG A 6 2.55 3.53 -27.93
CA ARG A 6 2.05 2.76 -29.09
C ARG A 6 1.42 1.42 -28.67
N ILE A 7 1.97 0.74 -27.67
CA ILE A 7 1.42 -0.49 -27.10
C ILE A 7 0.09 -0.22 -26.40
N ALA A 8 -0.01 0.89 -25.66
CA ALA A 8 -1.25 1.29 -24.98
C ALA A 8 -2.40 1.53 -25.95
N LEU A 9 -2.10 2.11 -27.14
CA LEU A 9 -3.06 2.35 -28.20
C LEU A 9 -3.45 1.07 -28.97
N ALA A 10 -2.52 0.13 -29.13
CA ALA A 10 -2.67 -1.00 -30.04
C ALA A 10 -3.59 -2.13 -29.54
N LYS A 11 -4.03 -2.10 -28.25
CA LYS A 11 -4.88 -3.15 -27.62
C LYS A 11 -4.43 -4.59 -27.98
N LEU A 12 -3.15 -4.87 -27.82
CA LEU A 12 -2.58 -6.18 -28.15
C LEU A 12 -3.16 -7.26 -27.22
N ASP A 13 -3.24 -8.50 -27.75
CA ASP A 13 -3.55 -9.67 -26.97
C ASP A 13 -2.47 -9.91 -25.87
N PRO A 14 -2.81 -10.57 -24.75
CA PRO A 14 -1.92 -10.71 -23.60
C PRO A 14 -0.56 -11.37 -23.90
N LEU A 15 -0.50 -12.29 -24.87
CA LEU A 15 0.72 -13.03 -25.19
C LEU A 15 1.75 -12.16 -25.93
N PRO A 16 1.42 -11.51 -27.08
CA PRO A 16 2.34 -10.61 -27.76
C PRO A 16 2.71 -9.40 -26.90
N GLU A 17 1.81 -8.91 -26.04
CA GLU A 17 2.10 -7.81 -25.13
C GLU A 17 3.23 -8.16 -24.16
N ARG A 18 3.16 -9.33 -23.49
CA ARG A 18 4.23 -9.81 -22.59
C ARG A 18 5.57 -9.94 -23.28
N GLN A 19 5.60 -10.41 -24.53
CA GLN A 19 6.82 -10.52 -25.32
C GLN A 19 7.45 -9.15 -25.61
N VAL A 20 6.63 -8.16 -25.96
CA VAL A 20 7.11 -6.80 -26.22
C VAL A 20 7.62 -6.14 -24.95
N ILE A 21 6.91 -6.27 -23.83
CA ILE A 21 7.36 -5.75 -22.53
C ILE A 21 8.68 -6.44 -22.10
N ALA A 22 8.84 -7.75 -22.32
CA ALA A 22 10.08 -8.46 -22.02
C ALA A 22 11.26 -7.93 -22.87
N ARG A 23 11.03 -7.60 -24.13
CA ARG A 23 12.05 -6.98 -25.02
C ARG A 23 12.43 -5.57 -24.55
N ILE A 24 11.45 -4.77 -24.10
CA ILE A 24 11.72 -3.45 -23.55
C ILE A 24 12.56 -3.59 -22.27
N LYS A 25 12.20 -4.52 -21.37
CA LYS A 25 12.99 -4.83 -20.17
C LYS A 25 14.45 -5.15 -20.53
N SER A 26 14.68 -6.02 -21.51
CA SER A 26 16.01 -6.41 -21.94
C SER A 26 16.81 -5.23 -22.50
N ALA A 27 16.15 -4.31 -23.20
CA ALA A 27 16.80 -3.17 -23.83
C ALA A 27 17.06 -2.01 -22.88
N THR A 28 16.22 -1.85 -21.82
CA THR A 28 16.27 -0.66 -20.94
C THR A 28 16.71 -0.96 -19.53
N GLY A 29 16.74 -2.24 -19.12
CA GLY A 29 17.01 -2.66 -17.75
C GLY A 29 15.87 -2.35 -16.74
N ILE A 30 14.76 -1.75 -17.19
CA ILE A 30 13.65 -1.38 -16.34
C ILE A 30 12.88 -2.65 -15.91
N GLY A 31 12.53 -2.76 -14.63
CA GLY A 31 11.81 -3.92 -14.08
C GLY A 31 10.44 -4.14 -14.75
N MET A 32 10.01 -5.40 -14.87
CA MET A 32 8.71 -5.77 -15.46
C MET A 32 7.52 -5.10 -14.78
N SER A 33 7.55 -5.01 -13.45
CA SER A 33 6.49 -4.37 -12.64
C SER A 33 6.31 -2.90 -13.01
N VAL A 34 7.43 -2.17 -13.14
CA VAL A 34 7.41 -0.74 -13.53
C VAL A 34 6.85 -0.56 -14.93
N LEU A 35 7.29 -1.39 -15.89
CA LEU A 35 6.79 -1.33 -17.27
C LEU A 35 5.29 -1.66 -17.36
N THR A 36 4.82 -2.64 -16.61
CA THR A 36 3.41 -3.02 -16.56
C THR A 36 2.56 -1.91 -15.92
N GLN A 37 3.06 -1.29 -14.86
CA GLN A 37 2.39 -0.18 -14.20
C GLN A 37 2.30 1.05 -15.12
N GLN A 38 3.38 1.40 -15.80
CA GLN A 38 3.39 2.48 -16.78
C GLN A 38 2.43 2.22 -17.95
N LEU A 39 2.36 0.98 -18.41
CA LEU A 39 1.42 0.60 -19.47
C LEU A 39 -0.04 0.70 -19.00
N ALA A 40 -0.35 0.24 -17.79
CA ALA A 40 -1.68 0.38 -17.22
C ALA A 40 -2.10 1.86 -17.07
N GLU A 41 -1.17 2.70 -16.66
CA GLU A 41 -1.41 4.15 -16.56
C GLU A 41 -1.63 4.80 -17.91
N LEU A 42 -0.81 4.46 -18.91
CA LEU A 42 -0.99 4.93 -20.28
C LEU A 42 -2.34 4.49 -20.86
N ARG A 43 -2.79 3.27 -20.57
CA ARG A 43 -4.11 2.79 -20.99
C ARG A 43 -5.26 3.55 -20.34
N ARG A 44 -5.13 3.89 -19.05
CA ARG A 44 -6.14 4.75 -18.40
C ARG A 44 -6.23 6.10 -19.08
N ARG A 45 -5.11 6.71 -19.45
CA ARG A 45 -5.07 7.98 -20.19
C ARG A 45 -5.71 7.84 -21.56
N VAL A 46 -5.33 6.83 -22.33
CA VAL A 46 -5.92 6.55 -23.65
C VAL A 46 -7.43 6.35 -23.57
N ASN A 47 -7.90 5.59 -22.58
CA ASN A 47 -9.33 5.33 -22.40
C ASN A 47 -10.11 6.59 -21.98
N ALA A 48 -9.46 7.51 -21.23
CA ALA A 48 -10.10 8.74 -20.76
C ALA A 48 -10.11 9.88 -21.80
N THR A 49 -9.07 9.96 -22.63
CA THR A 49 -8.84 11.13 -23.51
C THR A 49 -8.48 10.78 -24.95
N GLY A 50 -8.24 9.51 -25.25
CA GLY A 50 -7.69 9.08 -26.55
C GLY A 50 -6.20 9.40 -26.76
N ASP A 51 -5.54 10.08 -25.79
CA ASP A 51 -4.15 10.50 -25.85
C ASP A 51 -3.29 9.87 -24.73
N PRO A 52 -2.28 9.05 -25.06
CA PRO A 52 -1.39 8.46 -24.06
C PRO A 52 -0.52 9.49 -23.31
N HIS A 53 -0.41 10.72 -23.82
CA HIS A 53 0.36 11.80 -23.22
C HIS A 53 -0.51 12.83 -22.48
N ALA A 54 -1.84 12.64 -22.46
CA ALA A 54 -2.72 13.53 -21.71
C ALA A 54 -2.35 13.56 -20.22
N PRO A 55 -2.51 14.70 -19.54
CA PRO A 55 -2.30 14.79 -18.10
C PRO A 55 -3.17 13.77 -17.35
N ILE A 56 -2.62 13.12 -16.31
CA ILE A 56 -3.40 12.25 -15.44
C ILE A 56 -4.58 13.06 -14.88
N PRO A 57 -5.84 12.62 -15.06
CA PRO A 57 -6.98 13.32 -14.48
C PRO A 57 -6.76 13.45 -12.97
N LYS A 58 -6.81 14.69 -12.46
CA LYS A 58 -6.64 14.94 -11.03
C LYS A 58 -7.81 14.33 -10.28
N PRO A 59 -7.58 13.46 -9.28
CA PRO A 59 -8.65 12.90 -8.46
C PRO A 59 -9.47 14.00 -7.78
N ALA A 60 -10.71 13.71 -7.40
CA ALA A 60 -11.59 14.69 -6.76
C ALA A 60 -11.00 15.29 -5.47
N TRP A 61 -10.24 14.51 -4.72
CA TRP A 61 -9.58 14.95 -3.50
C TRP A 61 -8.48 16.01 -3.71
N PHE A 62 -7.97 16.19 -4.94
CA PHE A 62 -7.02 17.25 -5.27
C PHE A 62 -7.52 18.66 -4.93
N ARG A 63 -8.85 18.86 -4.96
CA ARG A 63 -9.48 20.14 -4.57
C ARG A 63 -9.32 20.46 -3.07
N ARG A 64 -8.94 19.48 -2.26
CA ARG A 64 -8.75 19.63 -0.81
C ARG A 64 -7.29 19.92 -0.43
N LEU A 65 -6.38 19.86 -1.40
CA LEU A 65 -4.97 20.13 -1.16
C LEU A 65 -4.73 21.61 -0.88
N ARG A 66 -3.79 21.86 0.00
CA ARG A 66 -3.22 23.18 0.21
C ARG A 66 -2.30 23.50 -0.95
N LEU A 67 -2.44 24.69 -1.51
CA LEU A 67 -1.64 25.16 -2.64
C LEU A 67 -0.71 26.27 -2.16
N ASP A 68 0.48 26.33 -2.72
CA ASP A 68 1.41 27.44 -2.56
C ASP A 68 0.97 28.67 -3.39
N LEU A 69 1.72 29.76 -3.29
CA LEU A 69 1.43 31.01 -4.03
C LEU A 69 1.50 30.84 -5.56
N ALA A 70 2.16 29.81 -6.05
CA ALA A 70 2.25 29.49 -7.48
C ALA A 70 1.12 28.56 -7.94
N GLY A 71 0.23 28.11 -7.03
CA GLY A 71 -0.86 27.18 -7.31
C GLY A 71 -0.44 25.72 -7.37
N ALA A 72 0.77 25.39 -6.93
CA ALA A 72 1.22 24.00 -6.83
C ALA A 72 0.90 23.43 -5.43
N PRO A 73 0.65 22.09 -5.30
CA PRO A 73 0.47 21.48 -3.99
C PRO A 73 1.66 21.70 -3.06
N GLU A 74 1.40 22.19 -1.83
CA GLU A 74 2.42 22.28 -0.80
C GLU A 74 3.01 20.92 -0.47
N ARG A 75 4.32 20.92 -0.14
CA ARG A 75 5.12 19.70 0.11
C ARG A 75 5.11 19.37 1.62
N ASN A 76 3.91 19.17 2.18
CA ASN A 76 3.71 18.98 3.62
C ASN A 76 2.88 17.72 3.93
N GLU A 77 2.91 17.33 5.20
CA GLU A 77 2.19 16.18 5.72
C GLU A 77 0.67 16.31 5.53
N ALA A 78 0.12 17.50 5.61
CA ALA A 78 -1.32 17.74 5.47
C ALA A 78 -1.83 17.29 4.08
N ASN A 79 -1.09 17.60 3.02
CA ASN A 79 -1.44 17.17 1.67
C ASN A 79 -1.24 15.65 1.47
N VAL A 80 -0.25 15.06 2.11
CA VAL A 80 -0.06 13.59 2.10
C VAL A 80 -1.22 12.91 2.83
N ILE A 81 -1.61 13.40 4.02
CA ILE A 81 -2.76 12.85 4.78
C ILE A 81 -4.04 12.92 3.93
N VAL A 82 -4.30 14.05 3.27
CA VAL A 82 -5.46 14.16 2.36
C VAL A 82 -5.42 13.09 1.27
N ALA A 83 -4.26 12.85 0.66
CA ALA A 83 -4.11 11.82 -0.37
C ALA A 83 -4.36 10.41 0.19
N LEU A 84 -3.70 10.05 1.30
CA LEU A 84 -3.80 8.72 1.92
C LEU A 84 -5.21 8.41 2.44
N THR A 85 -5.93 9.41 2.95
CA THR A 85 -7.30 9.21 3.50
C THR A 85 -8.40 9.31 2.45
N SER A 86 -8.13 9.91 1.29
CA SER A 86 -9.17 10.21 0.30
C SER A 86 -9.02 9.43 -1.00
N ASP A 87 -7.83 8.90 -1.31
CA ASP A 87 -7.63 8.10 -2.53
C ASP A 87 -8.06 6.65 -2.30
N PRO A 88 -8.93 6.09 -3.16
CA PRO A 88 -9.36 4.69 -3.05
C PRO A 88 -8.23 3.68 -3.00
N ALA A 89 -7.06 4.01 -3.56
CA ALA A 89 -5.89 3.13 -3.55
C ALA A 89 -5.32 2.88 -2.14
N PHE A 90 -5.65 3.73 -1.16
CA PHE A 90 -5.23 3.62 0.24
C PHE A 90 -6.37 3.31 1.20
N ALA A 91 -7.59 3.10 0.70
CA ALA A 91 -8.74 2.81 1.54
C ALA A 91 -8.53 1.50 2.33
N GLY A 92 -8.49 1.59 3.67
CA GLY A 92 -8.30 0.44 4.57
C GLY A 92 -6.94 -0.24 4.48
N VAL A 93 -5.96 0.38 3.83
CA VAL A 93 -4.60 -0.17 3.66
C VAL A 93 -3.82 -0.10 4.97
N LEU A 94 -3.84 1.04 5.66
CA LEU A 94 -3.01 1.30 6.83
C LEU A 94 -3.74 1.02 8.13
N ALA A 95 -3.08 0.38 9.08
CA ALA A 95 -3.50 0.28 10.48
C ALA A 95 -2.29 0.30 11.41
N PHE A 96 -2.53 0.62 12.68
CA PHE A 96 -1.54 0.49 13.74
C PHE A 96 -1.85 -0.76 14.58
N ASP A 97 -0.93 -1.70 14.59
CA ASP A 97 -0.99 -2.88 15.45
C ASP A 97 -0.55 -2.50 16.87
N GLU A 98 -1.49 -2.52 17.82
CA GLU A 98 -1.24 -2.19 19.23
C GLU A 98 -0.44 -3.29 19.96
N PHE A 99 -0.42 -4.51 19.47
CA PHE A 99 0.37 -5.59 20.05
C PHE A 99 1.81 -5.55 19.53
N GLY A 100 1.98 -5.50 18.20
CA GLY A 100 3.30 -5.42 17.56
C GLY A 100 3.95 -4.04 17.68
N GLN A 101 3.18 -2.98 18.06
CA GLN A 101 3.62 -1.58 18.13
C GLN A 101 4.20 -1.08 16.79
N GLU A 102 3.58 -1.52 15.70
CA GLU A 102 4.05 -1.21 14.34
C GLU A 102 2.91 -0.82 13.40
N ILE A 103 3.26 -0.17 12.29
CA ILE A 103 2.31 0.13 11.22
C ILE A 103 2.24 -1.08 10.30
N VAL A 104 1.03 -1.51 9.97
CA VAL A 104 0.79 -2.66 9.10
C VAL A 104 0.01 -2.29 7.86
N VAL A 105 0.37 -2.95 6.76
CA VAL A 105 -0.32 -2.93 5.48
C VAL A 105 -1.32 -4.06 5.45
N ARG A 106 -2.62 -3.75 5.34
CA ARG A 106 -3.71 -4.73 5.37
C ARG A 106 -4.30 -5.06 4.00
N GLN A 107 -4.15 -4.15 3.06
CA GLN A 107 -4.63 -4.27 1.69
C GLN A 107 -3.47 -4.02 0.72
N PRO A 108 -3.49 -4.59 -0.49
CA PRO A 108 -2.42 -4.38 -1.46
C PRO A 108 -2.22 -2.90 -1.79
N LEU A 109 -0.97 -2.48 -1.78
CA LEU A 109 -0.58 -1.16 -2.24
C LEU A 109 -0.57 -1.10 -3.78
N PRO A 110 -0.66 0.10 -4.40
CA PRO A 110 -0.71 0.25 -5.86
C PRO A 110 0.47 -0.38 -6.62
N TRP A 111 1.56 -0.63 -5.93
CA TRP A 111 2.79 -1.24 -6.48
C TRP A 111 3.03 -2.68 -6.05
N ASP A 112 2.20 -3.22 -5.17
CA ASP A 112 2.34 -4.61 -4.72
C ASP A 112 2.03 -5.60 -5.86
N SER A 113 2.71 -6.73 -5.83
CA SER A 113 2.40 -7.86 -6.69
C SER A 113 1.22 -8.68 -6.10
N VAL A 114 0.55 -9.43 -6.96
CA VAL A 114 -0.55 -10.34 -6.53
C VAL A 114 -0.08 -11.40 -5.50
N ALA A 115 1.23 -11.66 -5.42
CA ALA A 115 1.82 -12.64 -4.50
C ALA A 115 2.23 -12.04 -3.14
N THR A 116 1.97 -10.75 -2.88
CA THR A 116 2.34 -10.12 -1.61
C THR A 116 1.49 -10.69 -0.48
N SER A 117 2.15 -11.29 0.53
CA SER A 117 1.47 -11.78 1.73
C SER A 117 1.02 -10.60 2.60
N LEU A 118 -0.23 -10.63 3.03
CA LEU A 118 -0.85 -9.61 3.88
C LEU A 118 -1.52 -10.26 5.10
N PRO A 119 -1.57 -9.60 6.27
CA PRO A 119 -0.94 -8.29 6.54
C PRO A 119 0.58 -8.38 6.63
N ARG A 120 1.27 -7.27 6.38
CA ARG A 120 2.72 -7.15 6.52
C ARG A 120 3.10 -5.83 7.20
N PRO A 121 4.30 -5.71 7.81
CA PRO A 121 4.80 -4.44 8.28
C PRO A 121 4.91 -3.41 7.14
N TRP A 122 4.75 -2.12 7.50
CA TRP A 122 5.12 -1.01 6.65
C TRP A 122 6.63 -0.82 6.70
N GLU A 123 7.27 -0.70 5.56
CA GLU A 123 8.73 -0.59 5.44
C GLU A 123 9.15 0.77 4.86
N ASP A 124 10.42 1.16 5.06
CA ASP A 124 11.00 2.37 4.47
C ASP A 124 10.86 2.40 2.94
N ALA A 125 10.87 1.23 2.30
CA ALA A 125 10.63 1.10 0.88
C ALA A 125 9.22 1.57 0.48
N ASP A 126 8.22 1.39 1.34
CA ASP A 126 6.85 1.86 1.11
C ASP A 126 6.77 3.38 1.20
N ASP A 127 7.55 4.03 2.08
CA ASP A 127 7.65 5.50 2.13
C ASP A 127 8.17 6.06 0.79
N ILE A 128 9.22 5.44 0.25
CA ILE A 128 9.81 5.84 -1.04
C ILE A 128 8.80 5.64 -2.19
N ARG A 129 8.12 4.50 -2.22
CA ARG A 129 7.13 4.19 -3.25
C ARG A 129 5.89 5.09 -3.16
N THR A 130 5.47 5.41 -1.94
CA THR A 130 4.37 6.36 -1.72
C THR A 130 4.77 7.76 -2.16
N ALA A 131 6.00 8.20 -1.86
CA ALA A 131 6.50 9.48 -2.34
C ALA A 131 6.55 9.52 -3.88
N GLU A 132 7.05 8.47 -4.54
CA GLU A 132 7.04 8.35 -6.00
C GLU A 132 5.60 8.43 -6.56
N TRP A 133 4.66 7.71 -5.95
CA TRP A 133 3.25 7.69 -6.34
C TRP A 133 2.60 9.08 -6.24
N LEU A 134 2.94 9.86 -5.20
CA LEU A 134 2.49 11.23 -4.99
C LEU A 134 3.14 12.20 -5.99
N GLN A 135 4.44 12.05 -6.25
CA GLN A 135 5.19 12.88 -7.20
C GLN A 135 4.64 12.72 -8.63
N LEU A 136 4.31 11.49 -9.05
CA LEU A 136 3.66 11.23 -10.33
C LEU A 136 2.29 11.93 -10.47
N ARG A 137 1.66 12.30 -9.35
CA ARG A 137 0.40 13.07 -9.29
C ARG A 137 0.62 14.56 -9.07
N GLY A 138 1.87 15.03 -9.05
CA GLY A 138 2.23 16.43 -8.89
C GLY A 138 2.33 16.91 -7.43
N ILE A 139 2.35 16.00 -6.44
CA ILE A 139 2.62 16.31 -5.04
C ILE A 139 4.08 15.94 -4.75
N ASN A 140 4.97 16.91 -4.81
CA ASN A 140 6.41 16.69 -4.83
C ASN A 140 6.99 16.65 -3.41
N VAL A 141 6.71 15.57 -2.67
CA VAL A 141 7.13 15.37 -1.26
C VAL A 141 8.32 14.42 -1.14
N ALA A 142 9.09 14.59 -0.06
CA ALA A 142 10.16 13.66 0.32
C ALA A 142 9.61 12.46 1.12
N PRO A 143 10.28 11.29 1.10
CA PRO A 143 9.85 10.10 1.86
C PRO A 143 9.65 10.37 3.37
N VAL A 144 10.49 11.20 3.99
CA VAL A 144 10.36 11.55 5.41
C VAL A 144 9.02 12.24 5.75
N VAL A 145 8.48 13.04 4.83
CA VAL A 145 7.15 13.68 4.98
C VAL A 145 6.06 12.62 4.89
N VAL A 146 6.24 11.64 4.00
CA VAL A 146 5.33 10.49 3.85
C VAL A 146 5.31 9.66 5.12
N SER A 147 6.46 9.29 5.65
CA SER A 147 6.60 8.47 6.87
C SER A 147 5.82 9.07 8.05
N ARG A 148 5.95 10.38 8.27
CA ARG A 148 5.20 11.10 9.32
C ARG A 148 3.69 11.07 9.08
N ALA A 149 3.27 11.29 7.85
CA ALA A 149 1.85 11.27 7.48
C ALA A 149 1.24 9.87 7.61
N VAL A 150 1.95 8.83 7.17
CA VAL A 150 1.58 7.43 7.33
C VAL A 150 1.43 7.07 8.80
N GLY A 151 2.39 7.50 9.65
CA GLY A 151 2.31 7.31 11.09
C GLY A 151 1.07 7.95 11.73
N ALA A 152 0.62 9.09 11.23
CA ALA A 152 -0.61 9.74 11.68
C ALA A 152 -1.85 8.98 11.22
N VAL A 153 -1.94 8.66 9.92
CA VAL A 153 -3.10 7.99 9.31
C VAL A 153 -3.29 6.58 9.87
N ALA A 154 -2.21 5.80 10.01
CA ALA A 154 -2.30 4.44 10.53
C ALA A 154 -2.88 4.39 11.95
N ARG A 155 -2.60 5.39 12.80
CA ARG A 155 -3.13 5.48 14.17
C ARG A 155 -4.62 5.83 14.26
N GLU A 156 -5.24 6.22 13.15
CA GLU A 156 -6.70 6.39 13.10
C GLU A 156 -7.42 5.03 13.09
N LEU A 157 -6.77 3.98 12.57
CA LEU A 157 -7.27 2.61 12.62
C LEU A 157 -6.33 1.74 13.46
N ARG A 158 -6.72 1.49 14.72
CA ARG A 158 -5.98 0.63 15.63
C ARG A 158 -6.54 -0.78 15.60
N ILE A 159 -5.66 -1.75 15.57
CA ILE A 159 -5.98 -3.18 15.64
C ILE A 159 -5.16 -3.83 16.73
N HIS A 160 -5.65 -4.94 17.27
CA HIS A 160 -4.93 -5.72 18.27
C HIS A 160 -5.12 -7.21 17.97
N PRO A 161 -4.34 -7.79 17.04
CA PRO A 161 -4.59 -9.14 16.51
C PRO A 161 -4.73 -10.22 17.59
N VAL A 162 -3.95 -10.12 18.67
CA VAL A 162 -4.03 -11.08 19.77
C VAL A 162 -5.35 -10.95 20.53
N ARG A 163 -5.79 -9.74 20.87
CA ARG A 163 -7.08 -9.53 21.53
C ARG A 163 -8.22 -9.97 20.62
N ASP A 164 -8.18 -9.56 19.36
CA ASP A 164 -9.22 -9.91 18.38
C ASP A 164 -9.31 -11.45 18.22
N TRP A 165 -8.18 -12.15 18.24
CA TRP A 165 -8.16 -13.62 18.24
C TRP A 165 -8.71 -14.20 19.54
N LEU A 166 -8.29 -13.69 20.71
CA LEU A 166 -8.79 -14.16 22.00
C LEU A 166 -10.31 -13.99 22.13
N ASP A 167 -10.86 -12.90 21.61
CA ASP A 167 -12.29 -12.62 21.63
C ASP A 167 -13.11 -13.60 20.77
N THR A 168 -12.46 -14.32 19.84
CA THR A 168 -13.11 -15.39 19.05
C THR A 168 -13.18 -16.73 19.81
N LEU A 169 -12.42 -16.88 20.91
CA LEU A 169 -12.37 -18.13 21.64
C LEU A 169 -13.59 -18.28 22.54
N THR A 170 -14.16 -19.47 22.53
CA THR A 170 -15.20 -19.85 23.48
C THR A 170 -14.64 -20.85 24.47
N TRP A 171 -14.82 -20.57 25.77
CA TRP A 171 -14.38 -21.50 26.78
C TRP A 171 -15.19 -22.82 26.70
N ASP A 172 -14.49 -23.94 26.67
CA ASP A 172 -15.06 -25.29 26.56
C ASP A 172 -15.58 -25.87 27.91
N GLY A 173 -15.54 -25.07 28.99
CA GLY A 173 -15.97 -25.47 30.31
C GLY A 173 -14.96 -26.30 31.10
N THR A 174 -13.78 -26.59 30.55
CA THR A 174 -12.78 -27.42 31.22
C THR A 174 -11.83 -26.54 32.08
N PRO A 175 -11.81 -26.68 33.41
CA PRO A 175 -10.91 -25.93 34.27
C PRO A 175 -9.47 -26.44 34.09
N ARG A 176 -8.60 -25.59 33.56
CA ARG A 176 -7.18 -25.94 33.31
C ARG A 176 -6.20 -25.17 34.17
N ILE A 177 -6.66 -24.13 34.87
CA ILE A 177 -5.76 -23.25 35.66
C ILE A 177 -5.04 -24.02 36.77
N GLU A 178 -5.71 -24.96 37.42
CA GLU A 178 -5.14 -25.71 38.52
C GLU A 178 -4.13 -26.78 38.08
N THR A 179 -4.17 -27.18 36.82
CA THR A 179 -3.35 -28.27 36.29
C THR A 179 -2.44 -27.86 35.15
N TRP A 180 -2.43 -26.59 34.74
CA TRP A 180 -1.71 -26.16 33.54
C TRP A 180 -0.19 -26.38 33.64
N THR A 181 0.40 -26.16 34.82
CA THR A 181 1.83 -26.36 35.03
C THR A 181 2.24 -27.81 34.84
N SER A 182 1.46 -28.74 35.37
CA SER A 182 1.71 -30.18 35.21
C SER A 182 1.40 -30.64 33.78
N ALA A 183 0.27 -30.19 33.22
CA ALA A 183 -0.21 -30.64 31.91
C ALA A 183 0.63 -30.11 30.74
N TYR A 184 1.12 -28.87 30.83
CA TYR A 184 1.80 -28.21 29.70
C TYR A 184 3.30 -27.99 29.93
N LEU A 185 3.76 -27.91 31.17
CA LEU A 185 5.18 -27.71 31.51
C LEU A 185 5.84 -28.97 32.14
N GLY A 186 5.08 -30.03 32.39
CA GLY A 186 5.60 -31.25 33.02
C GLY A 186 6.05 -31.06 34.48
N ALA A 187 5.54 -30.04 35.18
CA ALA A 187 5.89 -29.78 36.54
C ALA A 187 5.27 -30.86 37.48
N GLU A 188 6.03 -31.32 38.43
CA GLU A 188 5.52 -32.22 39.49
C GLU A 188 4.43 -31.50 40.29
N PRO A 189 3.25 -32.14 40.53
CA PRO A 189 2.20 -31.55 41.35
C PRO A 189 2.69 -31.33 42.77
N THR A 190 2.72 -30.09 43.21
CA THR A 190 3.08 -29.71 44.57
C THR A 190 1.98 -28.89 45.22
N ALA A 191 2.09 -28.60 46.53
CA ALA A 191 1.11 -27.72 47.18
C ALA A 191 1.14 -26.27 46.71
N PHE A 192 2.08 -25.91 45.83
CA PHE A 192 2.30 -24.55 45.33
C PHE A 192 2.06 -24.39 43.80
N ASN A 193 1.77 -25.47 43.06
CA ASN A 193 1.47 -25.45 41.63
C ASN A 193 0.45 -26.53 41.23
#